data_596d54ca648996dcf39bc0481420b087
#
_entry.id   596d54ca648996dcf39bc0481420b087
#
_cell.length_a   1.000
_cell.length_b   1.000
_cell.length_c   1.000
_cell.angle_alpha   90.00
_cell.angle_beta   90.00
_cell.angle_gamma   90.00
#
_symmetry.space_group_name_H-M   'P 1'
#
loop_
_entity.id
_entity.type
_entity.pdbx_description
1 polymer ?
#
loop_
_entity_poly.entity_id
_entity_poly.type
_entity_poly.pdbx_seq_one_letter_code
_entity_poly.pdbx_strand_id
1 'polypeptide(L)'
;MYKRQDSGIADRTPFIRIGNELSCDKRFVPYLLKYSLDDCPKLTDIQQKMARTRIFVGTTTAINNRLNLFTLKHFQLAIIDEASQILEPDLIGILSARHQQHNAIDKFVLVGDYKQLPAIAQQSAEEAAVTDLLLRNIGLEDCRNSLFERLYKSSPDTCRSILHKQGRMHPAIAEFPNQTFYYREQLESVPLPHQLEETPYEAGLTPQDTIDQLLLERRMVFIPAEAPDHLTCSDKTNPNEARIVATLLGHIYRLTESRFDPNRTVGVIVPYRNQIAMIRKEIARLQLPALQDISIDTVERYQGSQRDIIIYSFTIQNFSQLNFLTANTFQEGNFLIDRKLNVALTRARKQLLLTGNPHILGANITFYKLMEYIRLHNGYLETDALSFCRGDFTLPSYRKNWEVADDTYSLPAHFKQVFSELIAPPAQLEENETYYREATACLLYTSPSPRD
;
A
#
# COMPACT_ATOMS: atom_id res chain seq x y z
N MET A 1 -13.31 3.33 12.12
CA MET A 1 -14.04 2.99 13.36
C MET A 1 -13.12 2.86 14.57
N TYR A 2 -12.02 2.10 14.48
CA TYR A 2 -11.03 1.97 15.57
C TYR A 2 -10.37 3.31 15.99
N LYS A 3 -10.10 4.20 15.05
CA LYS A 3 -9.50 5.53 15.34
C LYS A 3 -10.32 6.42 16.28
N ARG A 4 -11.63 6.19 16.38
CA ARG A 4 -12.52 7.02 17.20
C ARG A 4 -12.51 6.61 18.68
N GLN A 5 -12.10 5.39 18.98
CA GLN A 5 -12.11 4.84 20.34
C GLN A 5 -10.91 5.28 21.16
N ASP A 6 -9.75 5.40 20.51
CA ASP A 6 -8.53 5.86 21.17
C ASP A 6 -8.61 7.34 21.55
N SER A 7 -9.60 8.08 21.00
CA SER A 7 -9.82 9.50 21.28
C SER A 7 -10.76 9.78 22.46
N GLY A 8 -11.34 8.77 23.12
CA GLY A 8 -12.27 8.93 24.24
C GLY A 8 -13.63 9.58 23.88
N ILE A 9 -13.88 9.83 22.59
CA ILE A 9 -15.12 10.49 22.12
C ILE A 9 -16.31 9.49 22.08
N ALA A 10 -16.01 8.19 21.98
CA ALA A 10 -17.05 7.16 21.85
C ALA A 10 -17.93 7.00 23.09
N ASP A 11 -17.41 7.28 24.28
CA ASP A 11 -18.15 7.07 25.54
C ASP A 11 -19.25 8.10 25.78
N ARG A 12 -19.29 9.20 25.02
CA ARG A 12 -20.24 10.28 25.23
C ARG A 12 -21.34 10.42 24.17
N THR A 13 -21.24 9.77 23.01
CA THR A 13 -22.20 9.90 21.93
C THR A 13 -22.72 8.54 21.49
N PRO A 14 -23.98 8.22 21.77
CA PRO A 14 -24.58 6.95 21.37
C PRO A 14 -24.57 6.81 19.85
N PHE A 15 -24.23 5.62 19.35
CA PHE A 15 -24.25 5.26 17.94
C PHE A 15 -24.90 3.88 17.75
N ILE A 16 -25.43 3.62 16.57
CA ILE A 16 -25.91 2.32 16.15
C ILE A 16 -24.99 1.75 15.06
N ARG A 17 -24.58 0.51 15.21
CA ARG A 17 -23.83 -0.23 14.21
C ARG A 17 -24.76 -1.11 13.36
N ILE A 18 -24.69 -0.93 12.05
CA ILE A 18 -25.35 -1.77 11.07
C ILE A 18 -24.37 -2.86 10.63
N GLY A 19 -24.71 -4.13 10.88
CA GLY A 19 -23.83 -5.26 10.58
C GLY A 19 -24.33 -6.54 11.24
N ASN A 20 -23.50 -7.59 11.16
CA ASN A 20 -23.75 -8.85 11.84
C ASN A 20 -22.73 -9.07 12.98
N GLU A 21 -23.08 -9.98 13.89
CA GLU A 21 -22.29 -10.28 15.09
C GLU A 21 -20.98 -11.00 14.75
N LEU A 22 -20.99 -11.89 13.76
CA LEU A 22 -19.82 -12.71 13.39
C LEU A 22 -18.65 -11.89 12.86
N SER A 23 -18.93 -10.74 12.21
CA SER A 23 -17.92 -9.82 11.67
C SER A 23 -17.70 -8.60 12.57
N CYS A 24 -18.24 -8.61 13.80
CA CYS A 24 -18.17 -7.50 14.74
C CYS A 24 -17.14 -7.80 15.84
N ASP A 25 -16.25 -6.83 16.12
CA ASP A 25 -15.42 -6.90 17.32
C ASP A 25 -16.32 -6.96 18.56
N LYS A 26 -15.99 -7.85 19.50
CA LYS A 26 -16.78 -8.11 20.72
C LYS A 26 -17.13 -6.85 21.51
N ARG A 27 -16.26 -5.86 21.52
CA ARG A 27 -16.46 -4.54 22.17
C ARG A 27 -17.66 -3.76 21.61
N PHE A 28 -18.03 -4.03 20.34
CA PHE A 28 -19.08 -3.30 19.63
C PHE A 28 -20.35 -4.09 19.40
N VAL A 29 -20.40 -5.33 19.84
CA VAL A 29 -21.61 -6.16 19.76
C VAL A 29 -22.82 -5.47 20.41
N PRO A 30 -22.72 -4.83 21.60
CA PRO A 30 -23.85 -4.13 22.22
C PRO A 30 -24.42 -2.96 21.38
N TYR A 31 -23.63 -2.41 20.46
CA TYR A 31 -24.05 -1.30 19.59
C TYR A 31 -24.66 -1.76 18.26
N LEU A 32 -24.69 -3.06 17.99
CA LEU A 32 -25.38 -3.60 16.81
C LEU A 32 -26.87 -3.25 16.87
N LEU A 33 -27.46 -2.94 15.72
CA LEU A 33 -28.88 -2.55 15.60
C LEU A 33 -29.79 -3.51 16.35
N LYS A 34 -29.56 -4.82 16.22
CA LYS A 34 -30.31 -5.86 16.93
C LYS A 34 -30.34 -5.60 18.45
N TYR A 35 -29.16 -5.53 19.06
CA TYR A 35 -29.04 -5.37 20.53
C TYR A 35 -29.37 -3.95 21.00
N SER A 36 -29.12 -2.96 20.13
CA SER A 36 -29.50 -1.58 20.44
C SER A 36 -31.02 -1.37 20.54
N LEU A 37 -31.83 -2.30 20.04
CA LEU A 37 -33.28 -2.21 20.06
C LEU A 37 -33.94 -3.18 21.05
N ASP A 38 -33.16 -3.99 21.77
CA ASP A 38 -33.69 -4.99 22.72
C ASP A 38 -34.51 -4.35 23.88
N ASP A 39 -34.20 -3.10 24.22
CA ASP A 39 -34.94 -2.31 25.23
C ASP A 39 -36.15 -1.55 24.66
N CYS A 40 -36.51 -1.77 23.39
CA CYS A 40 -37.61 -1.10 22.71
C CYS A 40 -38.77 -2.07 22.40
N PRO A 41 -39.72 -2.29 23.34
CA PRO A 41 -40.80 -3.28 23.16
C PRO A 41 -41.85 -2.82 22.15
N LYS A 42 -41.98 -1.52 21.90
CA LYS A 42 -42.96 -0.95 20.96
C LYS A 42 -42.33 -0.33 19.75
N LEU A 43 -43.04 -0.33 18.63
CA LEU A 43 -42.59 0.31 17.40
C LEU A 43 -42.30 1.82 17.60
N THR A 44 -43.07 2.48 18.43
CA THR A 44 -42.87 3.90 18.80
C THR A 44 -41.53 4.13 19.49
N ASP A 45 -41.11 3.18 20.35
CA ASP A 45 -39.85 3.29 21.08
C ASP A 45 -38.68 3.11 20.10
N ILE A 46 -38.80 2.16 19.16
CA ILE A 46 -37.86 1.97 18.08
C ILE A 46 -37.73 3.23 17.24
N GLN A 47 -38.84 3.81 16.81
CA GLN A 47 -38.87 5.05 16.02
C GLN A 47 -38.20 6.21 16.77
N GLN A 48 -38.53 6.38 18.07
CA GLN A 48 -37.91 7.41 18.90
C GLN A 48 -36.40 7.21 19.06
N LYS A 49 -35.97 5.98 19.31
CA LYS A 49 -34.54 5.64 19.45
C LYS A 49 -33.78 5.89 18.16
N MET A 50 -34.35 5.47 17.02
CA MET A 50 -33.79 5.74 15.71
C MET A 50 -33.68 7.25 15.42
N ALA A 51 -34.74 8.02 15.74
CA ALA A 51 -34.75 9.47 15.53
C ALA A 51 -33.71 10.19 16.40
N ARG A 52 -33.55 9.79 17.66
CA ARG A 52 -32.61 10.41 18.62
C ARG A 52 -31.16 10.03 18.36
N THR A 53 -30.88 8.84 17.84
CA THR A 53 -29.51 8.38 17.56
C THR A 53 -28.94 9.17 16.41
N ARG A 54 -27.86 9.90 16.67
CA ARG A 54 -27.24 10.80 15.68
C ARG A 54 -26.28 10.11 14.73
N ILE A 55 -25.69 8.99 15.12
CA ILE A 55 -24.60 8.34 14.41
C ILE A 55 -24.97 6.89 14.10
N PHE A 56 -24.89 6.56 12.81
CA PHE A 56 -25.01 5.21 12.31
C PHE A 56 -23.72 4.82 11.61
N VAL A 57 -23.25 3.60 11.82
CA VAL A 57 -21.98 3.11 11.26
C VAL A 57 -22.21 1.73 10.68
N GLY A 58 -21.76 1.50 9.47
CA GLY A 58 -21.83 0.20 8.81
C GLY A 58 -20.93 0.12 7.60
N THR A 59 -20.76 -1.07 7.04
CA THR A 59 -20.19 -1.23 5.72
C THR A 59 -21.23 -0.85 4.65
N THR A 60 -20.80 -0.47 3.46
CA THR A 60 -21.72 -0.20 2.33
C THR A 60 -22.67 -1.36 2.07
N THR A 61 -22.16 -2.59 2.04
CA THR A 61 -22.97 -3.81 1.90
C THR A 61 -24.02 -3.95 3.02
N ALA A 62 -23.64 -3.71 4.27
CA ALA A 62 -24.58 -3.83 5.38
C ALA A 62 -25.68 -2.78 5.33
N ILE A 63 -25.38 -1.58 4.88
CA ILE A 63 -26.34 -0.49 4.71
C ILE A 63 -27.23 -0.74 3.49
N ASN A 64 -26.68 -1.17 2.35
CA ASN A 64 -27.45 -1.52 1.15
C ASN A 64 -28.47 -2.62 1.41
N ASN A 65 -28.13 -3.60 2.27
CA ASN A 65 -29.06 -4.65 2.69
C ASN A 65 -30.18 -4.14 3.62
N ARG A 66 -30.15 -2.86 4.01
CA ARG A 66 -31.09 -2.25 4.96
C ARG A 66 -31.49 -0.83 4.55
N LEU A 67 -31.71 -0.60 3.26
CA LEU A 67 -32.11 0.72 2.74
C LEU A 67 -33.43 1.24 3.35
N ASN A 68 -34.27 0.36 3.92
CA ASN A 68 -35.47 0.75 4.67
C ASN A 68 -35.14 1.63 5.90
N LEU A 69 -33.93 1.65 6.42
CA LEU A 69 -33.51 2.59 7.45
C LEU A 69 -33.73 4.05 7.01
N PHE A 70 -33.55 4.33 5.75
CA PHE A 70 -33.72 5.68 5.20
C PHE A 70 -35.18 6.13 5.15
N THR A 71 -36.14 5.20 5.18
CA THR A 71 -37.57 5.56 5.33
C THR A 71 -37.90 6.00 6.75
N LEU A 72 -37.13 5.56 7.75
CA LEU A 72 -37.35 5.86 9.16
C LEU A 72 -36.59 7.11 9.61
N LYS A 73 -35.51 7.47 8.94
CA LYS A 73 -34.65 8.58 9.36
C LYS A 73 -33.98 9.29 8.18
N HIS A 74 -34.04 10.62 8.24
CA HIS A 74 -33.27 11.52 7.40
C HIS A 74 -31.90 11.79 8.01
N PHE A 75 -30.86 11.89 7.19
CA PHE A 75 -29.48 12.14 7.58
C PHE A 75 -28.97 13.42 6.94
N GLN A 76 -28.34 14.27 7.72
CA GLN A 76 -27.72 15.51 7.23
C GLN A 76 -26.40 15.22 6.48
N LEU A 77 -25.69 14.16 6.86
CA LEU A 77 -24.36 13.87 6.34
C LEU A 77 -24.08 12.36 6.31
N ALA A 78 -23.57 11.88 5.19
CA ALA A 78 -22.89 10.58 5.09
C ALA A 78 -21.41 10.79 4.83
N ILE A 79 -20.58 10.09 5.59
CA ILE A 79 -19.13 10.05 5.40
C ILE A 79 -18.77 8.63 4.95
N ILE A 80 -18.21 8.52 3.75
CA ILE A 80 -17.80 7.26 3.14
C ILE A 80 -16.28 7.22 3.15
N ASP A 81 -15.71 6.41 4.03
CA ASP A 81 -14.27 6.21 4.17
C ASP A 81 -13.80 5.11 3.21
N GLU A 82 -12.53 5.19 2.76
CA GLU A 82 -11.93 4.31 1.75
C GLU A 82 -12.78 4.25 0.45
N ALA A 83 -13.38 5.37 0.06
CA ALA A 83 -14.31 5.45 -1.06
C ALA A 83 -13.68 5.11 -2.42
N SER A 84 -12.36 5.18 -2.54
CA SER A 84 -11.60 4.74 -3.73
C SER A 84 -11.61 3.23 -3.92
N GLN A 85 -11.98 2.46 -2.89
CA GLN A 85 -12.08 1.00 -2.92
C GLN A 85 -13.52 0.48 -3.14
N ILE A 86 -14.47 1.37 -3.39
CA ILE A 86 -15.88 1.03 -3.53
C ILE A 86 -16.30 1.31 -4.97
N LEU A 87 -16.81 0.30 -5.66
CA LEU A 87 -17.37 0.48 -7.00
C LEU A 87 -18.61 1.36 -6.93
N GLU A 88 -18.84 2.16 -7.96
CA GLU A 88 -19.98 3.07 -8.04
C GLU A 88 -21.33 2.37 -7.84
N PRO A 89 -21.61 1.17 -8.43
CA PRO A 89 -22.83 0.43 -8.22
C PRO A 89 -23.13 0.13 -6.74
N ASP A 90 -22.11 -0.10 -5.93
CA ASP A 90 -22.24 -0.40 -4.50
C ASP A 90 -22.69 0.83 -3.68
N LEU A 91 -22.62 2.03 -4.25
CA LEU A 91 -23.06 3.27 -3.61
C LEU A 91 -24.41 3.77 -4.09
N ILE A 92 -24.88 3.35 -5.27
CA ILE A 92 -26.11 3.86 -5.91
C ILE A 92 -27.32 3.75 -4.98
N GLY A 93 -27.51 2.61 -4.31
CA GLY A 93 -28.60 2.41 -3.37
C GLY A 93 -28.61 3.44 -2.24
N ILE A 94 -27.45 3.76 -1.70
CA ILE A 94 -27.28 4.74 -0.61
C ILE A 94 -27.49 6.17 -1.14
N LEU A 95 -26.91 6.49 -2.30
CA LEU A 95 -26.97 7.81 -2.91
C LEU A 95 -28.40 8.17 -3.35
N SER A 96 -29.15 7.17 -3.85
CA SER A 96 -30.54 7.35 -4.34
C SER A 96 -31.60 7.14 -3.28
N ALA A 97 -31.21 6.85 -2.03
CA ALA A 97 -32.13 6.60 -0.92
C ALA A 97 -33.07 7.80 -0.69
N ARG A 98 -34.33 7.49 -0.38
CA ARG A 98 -35.38 8.49 -0.16
C ARG A 98 -35.93 8.41 1.24
N HIS A 99 -36.23 9.59 1.81
CA HIS A 99 -37.00 9.78 3.02
C HIS A 99 -38.24 10.58 2.67
N GLN A 100 -39.40 9.92 2.70
CA GLN A 100 -40.63 10.50 2.15
C GLN A 100 -40.43 10.91 0.67
N GLN A 101 -40.61 12.20 0.32
CA GLN A 101 -40.44 12.70 -1.04
C GLN A 101 -39.07 13.35 -1.32
N HIS A 102 -38.16 13.39 -0.30
CA HIS A 102 -36.88 14.05 -0.37
C HIS A 102 -35.72 13.03 -0.38
N ASN A 103 -34.52 13.50 -0.67
CA ASN A 103 -33.34 12.70 -0.48
C ASN A 103 -33.20 12.32 1.00
N ALA A 104 -32.82 11.07 1.27
CA ALA A 104 -32.64 10.61 2.64
C ALA A 104 -31.35 11.16 3.28
N ILE A 105 -30.42 11.63 2.46
CA ILE A 105 -29.13 12.18 2.88
C ILE A 105 -28.90 13.51 2.14
N ASP A 106 -28.60 14.58 2.89
CA ASP A 106 -28.40 15.91 2.31
C ASP A 106 -27.02 16.07 1.68
N LYS A 107 -25.97 15.56 2.33
CA LYS A 107 -24.57 15.77 1.93
C LYS A 107 -23.75 14.49 2.05
N PHE A 108 -22.81 14.35 1.12
CA PHE A 108 -21.85 13.26 1.13
C PHE A 108 -20.42 13.81 1.23
N VAL A 109 -19.60 13.17 2.06
CA VAL A 109 -18.16 13.35 2.09
C VAL A 109 -17.53 12.01 1.75
N LEU A 110 -16.84 11.97 0.62
CA LEU A 110 -16.07 10.81 0.18
C LEU A 110 -14.61 11.00 0.61
N VAL A 111 -14.07 10.07 1.37
CA VAL A 111 -12.67 10.06 1.81
C VAL A 111 -11.99 8.86 1.16
N GLY A 112 -10.87 9.08 0.51
CA GLY A 112 -10.17 8.01 -0.18
C GLY A 112 -8.83 8.46 -0.76
N ASP A 113 -8.15 7.51 -1.37
CA ASP A 113 -6.90 7.74 -2.08
C ASP A 113 -6.87 6.87 -3.35
N TYR A 114 -7.06 7.49 -4.51
CA TYR A 114 -7.08 6.78 -5.79
C TYR A 114 -5.68 6.31 -6.25
N LYS A 115 -4.62 6.76 -5.57
CA LYS A 115 -3.24 6.32 -5.78
C LYS A 115 -2.89 5.06 -4.95
N GLN A 116 -3.81 4.59 -4.13
CA GLN A 116 -3.78 3.28 -3.48
C GLN A 116 -4.61 2.25 -4.26
N LEU A 117 -4.72 1.02 -3.76
CA LEU A 117 -5.41 -0.06 -4.46
C LEU A 117 -6.87 0.33 -4.78
N PRO A 118 -7.33 0.08 -6.02
CA PRO A 118 -8.69 0.35 -6.44
C PRO A 118 -9.66 -0.71 -5.90
N ALA A 119 -10.94 -0.49 -6.14
CA ALA A 119 -11.96 -1.51 -5.97
C ALA A 119 -11.66 -2.74 -6.84
N ILE A 120 -12.02 -3.92 -6.34
CA ILE A 120 -11.88 -5.17 -7.10
C ILE A 120 -13.06 -5.28 -8.09
N ALA A 121 -12.78 -5.09 -9.36
CA ALA A 121 -13.73 -5.34 -10.44
C ALA A 121 -13.49 -6.72 -11.04
N GLN A 122 -14.57 -7.43 -11.37
CA GLN A 122 -14.51 -8.75 -12.01
C GLN A 122 -14.53 -8.66 -13.53
N GLN A 123 -15.07 -7.56 -14.07
CA GLN A 123 -15.16 -7.31 -15.51
C GLN A 123 -13.78 -7.01 -16.10
N SER A 124 -13.60 -7.42 -17.35
CA SER A 124 -12.46 -6.98 -18.17
C SER A 124 -12.57 -5.49 -18.53
N ALA A 125 -11.49 -4.92 -19.08
CA ALA A 125 -11.50 -3.53 -19.55
C ALA A 125 -12.55 -3.29 -20.64
N GLU A 126 -12.71 -4.25 -21.52
CA GLU A 126 -13.63 -4.19 -22.67
C GLU A 126 -15.10 -4.24 -22.22
N GLU A 127 -15.41 -5.14 -21.27
CA GLU A 127 -16.77 -5.27 -20.70
C GLU A 127 -17.17 -4.07 -19.82
N ALA A 128 -16.21 -3.41 -19.20
CA ALA A 128 -16.45 -2.30 -18.30
C ALA A 128 -16.45 -0.93 -19.01
N ALA A 129 -16.02 -0.87 -20.27
CA ALA A 129 -15.95 0.36 -21.03
C ALA A 129 -17.36 0.91 -21.30
N VAL A 130 -17.55 2.20 -21.01
CA VAL A 130 -18.83 2.89 -21.22
C VAL A 130 -18.85 3.54 -22.59
N THR A 131 -19.83 3.15 -23.41
CA THR A 131 -20.05 3.68 -24.78
C THR A 131 -21.14 4.75 -24.86
N ASP A 132 -22.04 4.80 -23.87
CA ASP A 132 -23.10 5.79 -23.80
C ASP A 132 -22.55 7.21 -23.59
N LEU A 133 -22.90 8.13 -24.49
CA LEU A 133 -22.40 9.50 -24.50
C LEU A 133 -22.85 10.30 -23.27
N LEU A 134 -24.07 10.07 -22.76
CA LEU A 134 -24.57 10.79 -21.58
C LEU A 134 -23.80 10.39 -20.34
N LEU A 135 -23.49 9.11 -20.20
CA LEU A 135 -22.68 8.61 -19.08
C LEU A 135 -21.23 9.09 -19.20
N ARG A 136 -20.67 9.12 -20.40
CA ARG A 136 -19.32 9.66 -20.62
C ARG A 136 -19.23 11.16 -20.33
N ASN A 137 -20.29 11.93 -20.63
CA ASN A 137 -20.34 13.37 -20.33
C ASN A 137 -20.28 13.68 -18.83
N ILE A 138 -20.69 12.76 -17.96
CA ILE A 138 -20.55 12.88 -16.51
C ILE A 138 -19.24 12.26 -15.98
N GLY A 139 -18.31 11.89 -16.89
CA GLY A 139 -17.01 11.32 -16.56
C GLY A 139 -17.02 9.81 -16.27
N LEU A 140 -18.11 9.08 -16.55
CA LEU A 140 -18.16 7.63 -16.40
C LEU A 140 -17.67 6.97 -17.72
N GLU A 141 -16.38 6.66 -17.77
CA GLU A 141 -15.73 6.04 -18.93
C GLU A 141 -15.51 4.54 -18.75
N ASP A 142 -15.31 4.09 -17.51
CA ASP A 142 -15.03 2.70 -17.15
C ASP A 142 -15.70 2.37 -15.81
N CYS A 143 -16.58 1.35 -15.81
CA CYS A 143 -17.32 0.92 -14.62
C CYS A 143 -16.45 0.29 -13.53
N ARG A 144 -15.17 0.04 -13.78
CA ARG A 144 -14.20 -0.42 -12.78
C ARG A 144 -13.66 0.72 -11.90
N ASN A 145 -13.85 1.97 -12.33
CA ASN A 145 -13.46 3.13 -11.53
C ASN A 145 -14.45 3.35 -10.41
N SER A 146 -13.91 3.77 -9.25
CA SER A 146 -14.76 4.18 -8.13
C SER A 146 -15.44 5.53 -8.41
N LEU A 147 -16.60 5.74 -7.79
CA LEU A 147 -17.24 7.05 -7.79
C LEU A 147 -16.30 8.15 -7.26
N PHE A 148 -15.48 7.81 -6.26
CA PHE A 148 -14.48 8.73 -5.69
C PHE A 148 -13.49 9.21 -6.76
N GLU A 149 -12.88 8.28 -7.51
CA GLU A 149 -11.90 8.63 -8.56
C GLU A 149 -12.55 9.45 -9.67
N ARG A 150 -13.76 9.08 -10.11
CA ARG A 150 -14.51 9.81 -11.11
C ARG A 150 -14.83 11.23 -10.67
N LEU A 151 -15.39 11.40 -9.49
CA LEU A 151 -15.71 12.72 -8.96
C LEU A 151 -14.45 13.54 -8.67
N TYR A 152 -13.38 12.92 -8.18
CA TYR A 152 -12.11 13.63 -7.98
C TYR A 152 -11.58 14.25 -9.28
N LYS A 153 -11.71 13.54 -10.41
CA LYS A 153 -11.26 14.03 -11.73
C LYS A 153 -12.20 15.04 -12.36
N SER A 154 -13.51 14.94 -12.16
CA SER A 154 -14.54 15.74 -12.84
C SER A 154 -15.10 16.90 -12.02
N SER A 155 -14.95 16.90 -10.69
CA SER A 155 -15.52 17.96 -9.84
C SER A 155 -14.62 19.20 -9.80
N PRO A 156 -15.22 20.40 -9.58
CA PRO A 156 -14.46 21.63 -9.34
C PRO A 156 -13.54 21.53 -8.11
N ASP A 157 -12.47 22.32 -8.11
CA ASP A 157 -11.51 22.35 -6.99
C ASP A 157 -12.16 22.75 -5.65
N THR A 158 -13.23 23.53 -5.69
CA THR A 158 -14.01 23.91 -4.50
C THR A 158 -14.70 22.74 -3.79
N CYS A 159 -14.87 21.62 -4.50
CA CYS A 159 -15.46 20.37 -3.96
C CYS A 159 -14.40 19.35 -3.54
N ARG A 160 -13.11 19.67 -3.70
CA ARG A 160 -12.00 18.78 -3.40
C ARG A 160 -11.10 19.36 -2.33
N SER A 161 -10.58 18.49 -1.47
CA SER A 161 -9.57 18.86 -0.48
C SER A 161 -8.57 17.74 -0.34
N ILE A 162 -7.31 18.09 -0.17
CA ILE A 162 -6.20 17.16 0.01
C ILE A 162 -5.66 17.31 1.42
N LEU A 163 -5.46 16.21 2.10
CA LEU A 163 -4.75 16.17 3.38
C LEU A 163 -3.24 16.08 3.11
N HIS A 164 -2.55 17.20 3.21
CA HIS A 164 -1.12 17.29 2.93
C HIS A 164 -0.23 16.69 4.03
N LYS A 165 -0.76 16.46 5.24
CA LYS A 165 0.03 15.97 6.38
C LYS A 165 -0.19 14.48 6.63
N GLN A 166 0.90 13.73 6.67
CA GLN A 166 0.90 12.31 6.99
C GLN A 166 1.55 12.07 8.37
N GLY A 167 0.90 11.25 9.21
CA GLY A 167 1.38 10.89 10.55
C GLY A 167 1.82 9.43 10.69
N ARG A 168 2.03 8.71 9.59
CA ARG A 168 2.38 7.28 9.62
C ARG A 168 3.86 7.03 9.46
N MET A 169 4.41 7.37 8.30
CA MET A 169 5.77 7.04 7.92
C MET A 169 6.78 8.00 8.52
N HIS A 170 7.94 7.47 8.92
CA HIS A 170 9.11 8.30 9.16
C HIS A 170 9.49 9.06 7.87
N PRO A 171 9.98 10.31 7.95
CA PRO A 171 10.32 11.11 6.76
C PRO A 171 11.20 10.39 5.73
N ALA A 172 12.24 9.68 6.17
CA ALA A 172 13.14 8.93 5.30
C ALA A 172 12.45 7.79 4.52
N ILE A 173 11.31 7.27 4.98
CA ILE A 173 10.50 6.30 4.23
C ILE A 173 9.51 7.04 3.33
N ALA A 174 8.93 8.13 3.83
CA ALA A 174 7.90 8.90 3.14
C ALA A 174 8.44 9.62 1.90
N GLU A 175 9.72 9.92 1.86
CA GLU A 175 10.35 10.70 0.79
C GLU A 175 10.18 10.03 -0.58
N PHE A 176 10.47 8.73 -0.72
CA PHE A 176 10.32 8.05 -2.00
C PHE A 176 8.86 8.01 -2.50
N PRO A 177 7.84 7.57 -1.72
CA PRO A 177 6.44 7.69 -2.12
C PRO A 177 6.02 9.12 -2.44
N ASN A 178 6.54 10.11 -1.72
CA ASN A 178 6.21 11.50 -1.93
C ASN A 178 6.75 12.01 -3.29
N GLN A 179 7.98 11.70 -3.62
CA GLN A 179 8.58 12.09 -4.90
C GLN A 179 8.00 11.32 -6.10
N THR A 180 7.58 10.07 -5.89
CA THR A 180 7.19 9.17 -6.99
C THR A 180 5.67 9.12 -7.19
N PHE A 181 4.88 9.04 -6.11
CA PHE A 181 3.44 8.84 -6.19
C PHE A 181 2.65 10.10 -5.82
N TYR A 182 3.12 10.86 -4.82
CA TYR A 182 2.43 12.05 -4.29
C TYR A 182 3.12 13.36 -4.65
N TYR A 183 3.79 13.40 -5.80
CA TYR A 183 4.59 14.54 -6.26
C TYR A 183 3.76 15.84 -6.40
N ARG A 184 2.46 15.76 -6.65
CA ARG A 184 1.55 16.90 -6.71
C ARG A 184 1.06 17.32 -5.34
N GLU A 185 0.78 16.35 -4.49
CA GLU A 185 0.22 16.54 -3.16
C GLU A 185 1.27 17.03 -2.16
N GLN A 186 2.55 16.72 -2.38
CA GLN A 186 3.69 17.11 -1.54
C GLN A 186 3.41 16.88 -0.05
N LEU A 187 3.27 15.59 0.32
CA LEU A 187 2.91 15.21 1.68
C LEU A 187 4.01 15.60 2.67
N GLU A 188 3.62 16.27 3.73
CA GLU A 188 4.48 16.66 4.84
C GLU A 188 4.30 15.70 6.03
N SER A 189 5.38 15.46 6.77
CA SER A 189 5.29 14.69 8.01
C SER A 189 4.74 15.53 9.15
N VAL A 190 3.85 14.96 9.95
CA VAL A 190 3.47 15.50 11.25
C VAL A 190 4.58 15.15 12.23
N PRO A 191 5.11 16.07 13.05
CA PRO A 191 6.22 15.78 13.96
C PRO A 191 5.78 14.92 15.16
N LEU A 192 5.35 13.70 14.87
CA LEU A 192 5.03 12.70 15.89
C LEU A 192 6.32 12.05 16.42
N PRO A 193 6.35 11.54 17.67
CA PRO A 193 7.56 11.00 18.28
C PRO A 193 8.32 10.02 17.38
N HIS A 194 7.64 9.03 16.79
CA HIS A 194 8.29 8.04 15.91
C HIS A 194 8.78 8.61 14.57
N GLN A 195 8.34 9.80 14.18
CA GLN A 195 8.81 10.49 12.97
C GLN A 195 10.03 11.38 13.25
N LEU A 196 10.33 11.62 14.51
CA LEU A 196 11.48 12.40 14.99
C LEU A 196 12.62 11.52 15.51
N GLU A 197 12.40 10.21 15.66
CA GLU A 197 13.43 9.26 16.11
C GLU A 197 14.57 9.20 15.09
N GLU A 198 15.82 9.25 15.56
CA GLU A 198 17.00 9.13 14.70
C GLU A 198 17.21 7.70 14.21
N THR A 199 16.88 6.71 15.04
CA THR A 199 17.02 5.28 14.74
C THR A 199 15.67 4.58 14.70
N PRO A 200 15.52 3.45 13.97
CA PRO A 200 14.27 2.68 13.94
C PRO A 200 13.92 2.02 15.27
N TYR A 201 14.91 1.81 16.14
CA TYR A 201 14.83 1.10 17.42
C TYR A 201 15.13 2.03 18.59
N GLU A 202 15.12 1.49 19.81
CA GLU A 202 15.50 2.25 21.00
C GLU A 202 16.95 2.74 20.94
N ALA A 203 17.16 3.93 21.45
CA ALA A 203 18.51 4.44 21.61
C ALA A 203 19.31 3.59 22.63
N GLY A 204 20.60 3.41 22.37
CA GLY A 204 21.50 2.70 23.28
C GLY A 204 21.59 1.18 23.08
N LEU A 205 20.87 0.61 22.08
CA LEU A 205 21.08 -0.78 21.70
C LEU A 205 22.44 -0.95 21.04
N THR A 206 23.16 -2.01 21.43
CA THR A 206 24.47 -2.35 20.87
C THR A 206 24.31 -3.49 19.88
N PRO A 207 24.80 -3.38 18.64
CA PRO A 207 24.74 -4.45 17.68
C PRO A 207 25.60 -5.63 18.12
N GLN A 208 25.10 -6.86 17.96
CA GLN A 208 25.86 -8.09 18.24
C GLN A 208 26.56 -8.62 16.97
N ASP A 209 26.06 -8.26 15.80
CA ASP A 209 26.57 -8.67 14.51
C ASP A 209 26.24 -7.61 13.42
N THR A 210 26.67 -7.90 12.20
CA THR A 210 26.48 -7.00 11.04
C THR A 210 25.01 -6.79 10.69
N ILE A 211 24.13 -7.77 10.91
CA ILE A 211 22.71 -7.64 10.64
C ILE A 211 22.06 -6.69 11.65
N ASP A 212 22.40 -6.83 12.93
CA ASP A 212 21.94 -5.88 13.96
C ASP A 212 22.36 -4.45 13.63
N GLN A 213 23.64 -4.28 13.26
CA GLN A 213 24.16 -2.96 12.89
C GLN A 213 23.37 -2.37 11.71
N LEU A 214 23.11 -3.18 10.65
CA LEU A 214 22.30 -2.77 9.52
C LEU A 214 20.90 -2.31 9.97
N LEU A 215 20.22 -3.10 10.79
CA LEU A 215 18.87 -2.81 11.27
C LEU A 215 18.84 -1.55 12.12
N LEU A 216 19.81 -1.36 13.00
CA LEU A 216 19.89 -0.18 13.88
C LEU A 216 20.17 1.11 13.10
N GLU A 217 20.96 1.05 12.03
CA GLU A 217 21.42 2.23 11.30
C GLU A 217 20.54 2.61 10.10
N ARG A 218 19.85 1.67 9.46
CA ARG A 218 19.18 1.90 8.16
C ARG A 218 17.66 1.79 8.26
N ARG A 219 16.96 2.77 7.70
CA ARG A 219 15.49 2.79 7.68
C ARG A 219 14.88 2.10 6.47
N MET A 220 15.58 2.11 5.36
CA MET A 220 15.18 1.39 4.16
C MET A 220 16.34 0.49 3.72
N VAL A 221 16.06 -0.79 3.52
CA VAL A 221 17.06 -1.79 3.13
C VAL A 221 16.52 -2.61 1.98
N PHE A 222 17.38 -2.87 0.98
CA PHE A 222 17.13 -3.84 -0.07
C PHE A 222 18.18 -4.96 -0.03
N ILE A 223 17.72 -6.19 0.11
CA ILE A 223 18.55 -7.38 0.19
C ILE A 223 18.30 -8.20 -1.09
N PRO A 224 19.28 -8.32 -1.99
CA PRO A 224 19.16 -9.14 -3.18
C PRO A 224 18.90 -10.61 -2.85
N ALA A 225 17.96 -11.21 -3.58
CA ALA A 225 17.63 -12.62 -3.42
C ALA A 225 17.22 -13.22 -4.76
N GLU A 226 18.15 -13.89 -5.40
CA GLU A 226 17.87 -14.70 -6.58
C GLU A 226 17.30 -16.05 -6.15
N ALA A 227 16.44 -16.62 -7.00
CA ALA A 227 15.94 -17.96 -6.76
C ALA A 227 17.04 -18.99 -7.06
N PRO A 228 17.08 -20.13 -6.35
CA PRO A 228 18.04 -21.19 -6.68
C PRO A 228 17.82 -21.75 -8.09
N ASP A 229 18.90 -22.05 -8.82
CA ASP A 229 18.88 -22.49 -10.23
C ASP A 229 18.10 -23.78 -10.50
N HIS A 230 17.85 -24.60 -9.48
CA HIS A 230 17.16 -25.89 -9.60
C HIS A 230 15.94 -25.95 -8.68
N LEU A 231 14.89 -25.22 -9.07
CA LEU A 231 13.65 -25.20 -8.29
C LEU A 231 12.78 -26.44 -8.55
N THR A 232 12.72 -27.30 -7.56
CA THR A 232 11.61 -28.27 -7.40
C THR A 232 10.35 -27.60 -6.80
N CYS A 233 10.39 -26.29 -6.58
CA CYS A 233 9.35 -25.50 -5.93
C CYS A 233 8.48 -24.76 -6.97
N SER A 234 7.28 -24.38 -6.55
CA SER A 234 6.40 -23.53 -7.34
C SER A 234 7.09 -22.20 -7.69
N ASP A 235 6.88 -21.70 -8.89
CA ASP A 235 7.31 -20.37 -9.34
C ASP A 235 6.78 -19.19 -8.48
N LYS A 236 5.77 -19.47 -7.61
CA LYS A 236 5.18 -18.52 -6.65
C LYS A 236 5.81 -18.60 -5.25
N THR A 237 7.00 -19.17 -5.14
CA THR A 237 7.76 -19.28 -3.89
C THR A 237 9.24 -19.03 -4.14
N ASN A 238 9.91 -18.31 -3.22
CA ASN A 238 11.35 -18.13 -3.22
C ASN A 238 11.93 -18.52 -1.84
N PRO A 239 12.64 -19.66 -1.75
CA PRO A 239 13.21 -20.13 -0.48
C PRO A 239 14.28 -19.19 0.08
N ASN A 240 15.05 -18.53 -0.79
CA ASN A 240 16.09 -17.59 -0.36
C ASN A 240 15.47 -16.35 0.29
N GLU A 241 14.42 -15.77 -0.31
CA GLU A 241 13.68 -14.68 0.32
C GLU A 241 13.04 -15.13 1.64
N ALA A 242 12.49 -16.35 1.70
CA ALA A 242 11.89 -16.85 2.94
C ALA A 242 12.91 -16.98 4.09
N ARG A 243 14.17 -17.40 3.79
CA ARG A 243 15.26 -17.45 4.77
C ARG A 243 15.68 -16.06 5.21
N ILE A 244 15.83 -15.09 4.27
CA ILE A 244 16.13 -13.70 4.60
C ILE A 244 15.07 -13.14 5.53
N VAL A 245 13.79 -13.34 5.20
CA VAL A 245 12.66 -12.86 6.05
C VAL A 245 12.74 -13.47 7.45
N ALA A 246 12.98 -14.79 7.57
CA ALA A 246 13.09 -15.44 8.87
C ALA A 246 14.31 -14.92 9.67
N THR A 247 15.46 -14.73 9.02
CA THR A 247 16.65 -14.14 9.63
C THR A 247 16.35 -12.74 10.18
N LEU A 248 15.78 -11.87 9.35
CA LEU A 248 15.38 -10.52 9.77
C LEU A 248 14.42 -10.56 10.97
N LEU A 249 13.42 -11.44 10.94
CA LEU A 249 12.46 -11.58 12.05
C LEU A 249 13.13 -12.02 13.36
N GLY A 250 14.11 -12.92 13.30
CA GLY A 250 14.89 -13.32 14.47
C GLY A 250 15.66 -12.16 15.10
N HIS A 251 16.33 -11.34 14.28
CA HIS A 251 17.06 -10.16 14.74
C HIS A 251 16.11 -9.07 15.25
N ILE A 252 15.01 -8.78 14.53
CA ILE A 252 13.98 -7.83 14.97
C ILE A 252 13.42 -8.24 16.32
N TYR A 253 13.08 -9.52 16.51
CA TYR A 253 12.59 -10.02 17.79
C TYR A 253 13.61 -9.78 18.91
N ARG A 254 14.87 -10.13 18.71
CA ARG A 254 15.96 -9.90 19.68
C ARG A 254 16.10 -8.43 20.04
N LEU A 255 16.10 -7.53 19.05
CA LEU A 255 16.25 -6.08 19.26
C LEU A 255 15.01 -5.43 19.90
N THR A 256 13.87 -6.10 19.90
CA THR A 256 12.61 -5.55 20.44
C THR A 256 11.96 -6.41 21.52
N GLU A 257 12.65 -7.45 22.02
CA GLU A 257 12.09 -8.51 22.86
C GLU A 257 11.24 -7.98 24.03
N SER A 258 11.71 -6.95 24.72
CA SER A 258 11.01 -6.35 25.87
C SER A 258 9.67 -5.68 25.50
N ARG A 259 9.46 -5.33 24.23
CA ARG A 259 8.31 -4.56 23.72
C ARG A 259 7.71 -5.18 22.46
N PHE A 260 8.09 -6.41 22.15
CA PHE A 260 7.61 -7.06 20.96
C PHE A 260 6.08 -7.28 21.01
N ASP A 261 5.37 -6.71 20.07
CA ASP A 261 3.94 -6.92 19.86
C ASP A 261 3.74 -7.45 18.42
N PRO A 262 3.25 -8.70 18.25
CA PRO A 262 3.07 -9.30 16.92
C PRO A 262 2.10 -8.52 16.02
N ASN A 263 1.20 -7.71 16.61
CA ASN A 263 0.25 -6.90 15.87
C ASN A 263 0.75 -5.50 15.53
N ARG A 264 1.88 -5.08 16.10
CA ARG A 264 2.41 -3.72 15.94
C ARG A 264 3.84 -3.67 15.44
N THR A 265 4.73 -4.52 15.99
CA THR A 265 6.17 -4.41 15.76
C THR A 265 6.54 -4.69 14.31
N VAL A 266 6.17 -5.84 13.77
CA VAL A 266 6.60 -6.27 12.43
C VAL A 266 5.47 -6.93 11.66
N GLY A 267 5.51 -6.76 10.35
CA GLY A 267 4.63 -7.47 9.43
C GLY A 267 5.34 -7.79 8.13
N VAL A 268 4.90 -8.85 7.48
CA VAL A 268 5.47 -9.32 6.23
C VAL A 268 4.45 -9.22 5.11
N ILE A 269 4.84 -8.60 4.01
CA ILE A 269 4.03 -8.48 2.80
C ILE A 269 4.62 -9.40 1.73
N VAL A 270 3.76 -10.14 1.04
CA VAL A 270 4.12 -11.03 -0.08
C VAL A 270 3.10 -10.91 -1.21
N PRO A 271 3.45 -11.13 -2.48
CA PRO A 271 2.49 -11.13 -3.58
C PRO A 271 1.68 -12.44 -3.67
N TYR A 272 2.23 -13.56 -3.17
CA TYR A 272 1.64 -14.88 -3.34
C TYR A 272 1.43 -15.61 -2.02
N ARG A 273 0.25 -16.22 -1.84
CA ARG A 273 -0.09 -17.00 -0.65
C ARG A 273 0.85 -18.20 -0.40
N ASN A 274 1.39 -18.79 -1.46
CA ASN A 274 2.32 -19.90 -1.34
C ASN A 274 3.61 -19.49 -0.58
N GLN A 275 4.07 -18.26 -0.79
CA GLN A 275 5.22 -17.72 -0.06
C GLN A 275 4.96 -17.59 1.44
N ILE A 276 3.70 -17.32 1.85
CA ILE A 276 3.33 -17.28 3.27
C ILE A 276 3.66 -18.59 3.96
N ALA A 277 3.27 -19.72 3.34
CA ALA A 277 3.54 -21.05 3.90
C ALA A 277 5.05 -21.33 4.01
N MET A 278 5.83 -20.92 3.01
CA MET A 278 7.27 -21.06 3.02
C MET A 278 7.94 -20.23 4.12
N ILE A 279 7.56 -18.97 4.26
CA ILE A 279 8.05 -18.10 5.33
C ILE A 279 7.66 -18.66 6.70
N ARG A 280 6.43 -19.14 6.89
CA ARG A 280 5.99 -19.79 8.14
C ARG A 280 6.84 -21.00 8.49
N LYS A 281 7.23 -21.80 7.50
CA LYS A 281 8.14 -22.94 7.70
C LYS A 281 9.53 -22.51 8.18
N GLU A 282 10.08 -21.43 7.62
CA GLU A 282 11.38 -20.91 8.06
C GLU A 282 11.28 -20.27 9.46
N ILE A 283 10.20 -19.55 9.77
CA ILE A 283 9.94 -18.99 11.11
C ILE A 283 9.86 -20.12 12.17
N ALA A 284 9.21 -21.23 11.86
CA ALA A 284 9.07 -22.35 12.78
C ALA A 284 10.45 -22.94 13.19
N ARG A 285 11.47 -22.84 12.34
CA ARG A 285 12.85 -23.28 12.65
C ARG A 285 13.53 -22.41 13.69
N LEU A 286 13.09 -21.16 13.86
CA LEU A 286 13.66 -20.25 14.86
C LEU A 286 13.23 -20.61 16.28
N GLN A 287 12.19 -21.42 16.45
CA GLN A 287 11.65 -21.83 17.76
C GLN A 287 11.26 -20.63 18.67
N LEU A 288 10.82 -19.51 18.07
CA LEU A 288 10.36 -18.31 18.74
C LEU A 288 8.83 -18.22 18.68
N PRO A 289 8.09 -18.59 19.76
CA PRO A 289 6.63 -18.65 19.74
C PRO A 289 5.96 -17.32 19.37
N ALA A 290 6.50 -16.19 19.85
CA ALA A 290 5.97 -14.86 19.58
C ALA A 290 5.90 -14.51 18.08
N LEU A 291 6.75 -15.09 17.25
CA LEU A 291 6.76 -14.89 15.80
C LEU A 291 5.66 -15.67 15.06
N GLN A 292 4.99 -16.61 15.72
CA GLN A 292 3.88 -17.36 15.10
C GLN A 292 2.65 -16.49 14.86
N ASP A 293 2.45 -15.46 15.69
CA ASP A 293 1.28 -14.59 15.66
C ASP A 293 1.45 -13.35 14.79
N ILE A 294 2.63 -13.12 14.19
CA ILE A 294 2.83 -11.96 13.31
C ILE A 294 1.98 -12.08 12.05
N SER A 295 1.59 -10.92 11.50
CA SER A 295 0.85 -10.84 10.26
C SER A 295 1.77 -11.07 9.06
N ILE A 296 1.47 -12.09 8.25
CA ILE A 296 2.08 -12.33 6.94
C ILE A 296 0.94 -12.45 5.94
N ASP A 297 0.82 -11.49 5.02
CA ASP A 297 -0.32 -11.48 4.09
C ASP A 297 0.01 -10.73 2.79
N THR A 298 -0.94 -10.71 1.85
CA THR A 298 -0.78 -9.98 0.60
C THR A 298 -0.99 -8.48 0.79
N VAL A 299 -0.54 -7.68 -0.19
CA VAL A 299 -0.67 -6.21 -0.15
C VAL A 299 -2.12 -5.79 0.05
N GLU A 300 -3.05 -6.48 -0.64
CA GLU A 300 -4.49 -6.19 -0.59
C GLU A 300 -5.05 -6.32 0.83
N ARG A 301 -4.59 -7.31 1.58
CA ARG A 301 -5.02 -7.52 2.97
C ARG A 301 -4.30 -6.62 3.98
N TYR A 302 -3.15 -6.10 3.60
CA TYR A 302 -2.44 -5.11 4.40
C TYR A 302 -3.03 -3.70 4.28
N GLN A 303 -3.87 -3.44 3.30
CA GLN A 303 -4.52 -2.16 3.15
C GLN A 303 -5.32 -1.78 4.41
N GLY A 304 -5.23 -0.52 4.85
CA GLY A 304 -5.81 -0.06 6.12
C GLY A 304 -5.00 -0.41 7.38
N SER A 305 -4.04 -1.33 7.31
CA SER A 305 -3.17 -1.68 8.44
C SER A 305 -1.82 -0.95 8.40
N GLN A 306 -1.03 -1.07 9.46
CA GLN A 306 0.33 -0.52 9.56
C GLN A 306 1.13 -1.30 10.59
N ARG A 307 2.47 -1.29 10.44
CA ARG A 307 3.42 -1.85 11.42
C ARG A 307 4.59 -0.89 11.61
N ASP A 308 5.29 -1.03 12.72
CA ASP A 308 6.51 -0.27 12.92
C ASP A 308 7.56 -0.66 11.88
N ILE A 309 7.69 -1.96 11.59
CA ILE A 309 8.59 -2.52 10.58
C ILE A 309 7.78 -3.32 9.56
N ILE A 310 8.01 -3.08 8.29
CA ILE A 310 7.48 -3.90 7.18
C ILE A 310 8.62 -4.59 6.47
N ILE A 311 8.48 -5.91 6.27
CA ILE A 311 9.33 -6.70 5.38
C ILE A 311 8.50 -7.02 4.13
N TYR A 312 8.98 -6.65 2.94
CA TYR A 312 8.34 -7.01 1.68
C TYR A 312 9.20 -7.99 0.90
N SER A 313 8.74 -9.23 0.77
CA SER A 313 9.33 -10.27 -0.06
C SER A 313 8.64 -10.26 -1.42
N PHE A 314 9.34 -9.86 -2.48
CA PHE A 314 8.76 -9.71 -3.82
C PHE A 314 8.45 -11.03 -4.52
N THR A 315 9.17 -12.09 -4.20
CA THR A 315 8.89 -13.50 -4.61
C THR A 315 8.77 -13.66 -6.13
N ILE A 316 9.44 -12.85 -6.94
CA ILE A 316 9.42 -12.96 -8.40
C ILE A 316 10.66 -13.66 -8.91
N GLN A 317 10.48 -14.53 -9.91
CA GLN A 317 11.53 -15.36 -10.49
C GLN A 317 11.63 -15.22 -12.02
N ASN A 318 10.64 -14.52 -12.63
CA ASN A 318 10.60 -14.30 -14.07
C ASN A 318 9.87 -12.98 -14.40
N PHE A 319 10.08 -12.49 -15.61
CA PHE A 319 9.49 -11.22 -16.06
C PHE A 319 7.96 -11.23 -16.17
N SER A 320 7.34 -12.39 -16.41
CA SER A 320 5.87 -12.46 -16.46
C SER A 320 5.23 -12.17 -15.10
N GLN A 321 5.92 -12.50 -14.01
CA GLN A 321 5.46 -12.20 -12.65
C GLN A 321 5.60 -10.72 -12.30
N LEU A 322 6.51 -10.00 -12.95
CA LEU A 322 6.61 -8.56 -12.79
C LEU A 322 5.31 -7.85 -13.23
N ASN A 323 4.66 -8.33 -14.31
CA ASN A 323 3.35 -7.83 -14.74
C ASN A 323 2.28 -8.00 -13.67
N PHE A 324 2.33 -9.06 -12.88
CA PHE A 324 1.41 -9.25 -11.75
C PHE A 324 1.66 -8.25 -10.62
N LEU A 325 2.93 -7.94 -10.33
CA LEU A 325 3.26 -6.90 -9.33
C LEU A 325 2.76 -5.52 -9.78
N THR A 326 2.86 -5.21 -11.06
CA THR A 326 2.56 -3.89 -11.64
C THR A 326 1.14 -3.77 -12.21
N ALA A 327 0.27 -4.77 -12.02
CA ALA A 327 -1.06 -4.83 -12.63
C ALA A 327 -1.98 -3.64 -12.31
N ASN A 328 -1.74 -2.95 -11.19
CA ASN A 328 -2.53 -1.78 -10.74
C ASN A 328 -1.78 -0.46 -10.97
N THR A 329 -1.03 -0.38 -12.06
CA THR A 329 -0.29 0.83 -12.43
C THR A 329 -1.12 1.69 -13.39
N PHE A 330 -1.06 3.00 -13.22
CA PHE A 330 -1.64 3.97 -14.14
C PHE A 330 -0.71 5.16 -14.33
N GLN A 331 -0.91 5.87 -15.44
CA GLN A 331 -0.13 7.07 -15.74
C GLN A 331 -0.87 8.33 -15.28
N GLU A 332 -0.18 9.20 -14.56
CA GLU A 332 -0.66 10.53 -14.20
C GLU A 332 0.36 11.57 -14.66
N GLY A 333 0.06 12.28 -15.75
CA GLY A 333 1.01 13.16 -16.42
C GLY A 333 2.24 12.36 -16.88
N ASN A 334 3.43 12.76 -16.43
CA ASN A 334 4.69 12.08 -16.74
C ASN A 334 5.10 11.03 -15.70
N PHE A 335 4.24 10.75 -14.71
CA PHE A 335 4.55 9.84 -13.62
C PHE A 335 3.76 8.54 -13.74
N LEU A 336 4.43 7.46 -13.42
CA LEU A 336 3.84 6.12 -13.35
C LEU A 336 3.52 5.81 -11.88
N ILE A 337 2.24 5.66 -11.57
CA ILE A 337 1.75 5.41 -10.23
C ILE A 337 1.47 3.91 -10.08
N ASP A 338 2.32 3.21 -9.35
CA ASP A 338 2.09 1.82 -8.98
C ASP A 338 1.34 1.77 -7.65
N ARG A 339 0.02 1.53 -7.73
CA ARG A 339 -0.87 1.50 -6.57
C ARG A 339 -0.50 0.40 -5.57
N LYS A 340 -0.09 -0.75 -6.06
CA LYS A 340 0.27 -1.91 -5.21
C LYS A 340 1.56 -1.63 -4.44
N LEU A 341 2.59 -1.16 -5.13
CA LEU A 341 3.84 -0.76 -4.50
C LEU A 341 3.63 0.39 -3.51
N ASN A 342 2.86 1.41 -3.89
CA ASN A 342 2.53 2.53 -3.02
C ASN A 342 1.89 2.05 -1.69
N VAL A 343 0.89 1.16 -1.78
CA VAL A 343 0.27 0.59 -0.57
C VAL A 343 1.31 -0.15 0.27
N ALA A 344 2.13 -1.01 -0.32
CA ALA A 344 3.11 -1.80 0.42
C ALA A 344 4.12 -0.92 1.18
N LEU A 345 4.73 0.07 0.50
CA LEU A 345 5.73 0.96 1.10
C LEU A 345 5.12 1.80 2.23
N THR A 346 3.90 2.30 2.02
CA THR A 346 3.23 3.19 2.99
C THR A 346 2.66 2.47 4.21
N ARG A 347 2.86 1.17 4.37
CA ARG A 347 2.47 0.43 5.60
C ARG A 347 3.50 0.54 6.71
N ALA A 348 4.77 0.85 6.39
CA ALA A 348 5.85 0.97 7.35
C ALA A 348 5.78 2.31 8.10
N ARG A 349 5.96 2.25 9.41
CA ARG A 349 6.06 3.47 10.25
C ARG A 349 7.51 3.89 10.48
N LYS A 350 8.38 2.94 10.84
CA LYS A 350 9.75 3.20 11.27
C LYS A 350 10.82 2.62 10.36
N GLN A 351 10.58 1.44 9.77
CA GLN A 351 11.57 0.76 8.93
C GLN A 351 10.90 -0.06 7.83
N LEU A 352 11.55 -0.10 6.67
CA LEU A 352 11.10 -0.83 5.49
C LEU A 352 12.26 -1.71 4.98
N LEU A 353 12.05 -3.02 4.97
CA LEU A 353 13.02 -4.02 4.55
C LEU A 353 12.48 -4.75 3.32
N LEU A 354 13.23 -4.75 2.25
CA LEU A 354 12.82 -5.28 0.96
C LEU A 354 13.75 -6.41 0.54
N THR A 355 13.22 -7.47 -0.03
CA THR A 355 14.04 -8.55 -0.61
C THR A 355 13.42 -9.09 -1.89
N GLY A 356 14.23 -9.37 -2.89
CA GLY A 356 13.81 -9.85 -4.20
C GLY A 356 14.94 -9.93 -5.21
N ASN A 357 14.61 -10.39 -6.42
CA ASN A 357 15.58 -10.46 -7.52
C ASN A 357 15.76 -9.06 -8.16
N PRO A 358 16.93 -8.41 -7.99
CA PRO A 358 17.15 -7.05 -8.48
C PRO A 358 17.16 -6.97 -10.01
N HIS A 359 17.57 -8.04 -10.70
CA HIS A 359 17.61 -8.08 -12.15
C HIS A 359 16.19 -8.01 -12.73
N ILE A 360 15.28 -8.82 -12.20
CA ILE A 360 13.88 -8.83 -12.67
C ILE A 360 13.16 -7.55 -12.27
N LEU A 361 13.31 -7.12 -11.01
CA LEU A 361 12.69 -5.88 -10.51
C LEU A 361 13.20 -4.66 -11.28
N GLY A 362 14.50 -4.61 -11.59
CA GLY A 362 15.15 -3.51 -12.31
C GLY A 362 14.64 -3.31 -13.74
N ALA A 363 13.97 -4.27 -14.33
CA ALA A 363 13.33 -4.11 -15.64
C ALA A 363 12.10 -3.17 -15.59
N ASN A 364 11.55 -2.87 -14.41
CA ASN A 364 10.51 -1.87 -14.25
C ASN A 364 11.09 -0.58 -13.66
N ILE A 365 10.80 0.54 -14.29
CA ILE A 365 11.37 1.85 -13.95
C ILE A 365 11.06 2.29 -12.50
N THR A 366 9.89 1.95 -11.96
CA THR A 366 9.52 2.33 -10.58
C THR A 366 10.32 1.55 -9.56
N PHE A 367 10.48 0.23 -9.76
CA PHE A 367 11.32 -0.61 -8.88
C PHE A 367 12.80 -0.27 -9.04
N TYR A 368 13.26 0.03 -10.25
CA TYR A 368 14.61 0.51 -10.48
C TYR A 368 14.89 1.79 -9.67
N LYS A 369 14.01 2.81 -9.78
CA LYS A 369 14.11 4.05 -9.00
C LYS A 369 14.10 3.79 -7.50
N LEU A 370 13.29 2.84 -7.02
CA LEU A 370 13.25 2.47 -5.61
C LEU A 370 14.59 1.88 -5.15
N MET A 371 15.16 0.94 -5.90
CA MET A 371 16.45 0.34 -5.57
C MET A 371 17.58 1.38 -5.60
N GLU A 372 17.60 2.27 -6.58
CA GLU A 372 18.59 3.36 -6.64
C GLU A 372 18.42 4.36 -5.48
N TYR A 373 17.17 4.71 -5.13
CA TYR A 373 16.90 5.53 -3.95
C TYR A 373 17.51 4.90 -2.69
N ILE A 374 17.27 3.61 -2.49
CA ILE A 374 17.80 2.86 -1.33
C ILE A 374 19.33 2.78 -1.40
N ARG A 375 19.93 2.61 -2.58
CA ARG A 375 21.38 2.61 -2.78
C ARG A 375 21.99 3.94 -2.39
N LEU A 376 21.41 5.05 -2.82
CA LEU A 376 21.87 6.40 -2.47
C LEU A 376 21.80 6.70 -0.97
N HIS A 377 20.93 5.99 -0.23
CA HIS A 377 20.79 6.09 1.22
C HIS A 377 21.52 4.98 1.99
N ASN A 378 22.50 4.32 1.35
CA ASN A 378 23.33 3.27 1.95
C ASN A 378 22.53 2.07 2.50
N GLY A 379 21.40 1.74 1.87
CA GLY A 379 20.55 0.64 2.27
C GLY A 379 20.54 -0.55 1.32
N TYR A 380 21.15 -0.44 0.14
CA TYR A 380 21.22 -1.53 -0.84
C TYR A 380 22.44 -2.39 -0.55
N LEU A 381 22.24 -3.70 -0.32
CA LEU A 381 23.31 -4.64 -0.03
C LEU A 381 23.86 -5.26 -1.32
N GLU A 382 25.19 -5.34 -1.42
CA GLU A 382 25.92 -6.07 -2.45
C GLU A 382 26.29 -7.47 -1.88
N THR A 383 25.29 -8.33 -1.70
CA THR A 383 25.47 -9.66 -1.10
C THR A 383 24.46 -10.65 -1.65
N ASP A 384 24.73 -11.93 -1.56
CA ASP A 384 23.75 -12.98 -1.83
C ASP A 384 22.97 -13.38 -0.57
N ALA A 385 21.88 -14.14 -0.76
CA ALA A 385 20.99 -14.54 0.32
C ALA A 385 21.67 -15.39 1.42
N LEU A 386 22.62 -16.26 1.07
CA LEU A 386 23.29 -17.13 2.03
C LEU A 386 24.30 -16.35 2.86
N SER A 387 25.10 -15.51 2.21
CA SER A 387 26.05 -14.62 2.87
C SER A 387 25.32 -13.66 3.79
N PHE A 388 24.19 -13.09 3.36
CA PHE A 388 23.33 -12.27 4.22
C PHE A 388 22.88 -13.01 5.48
N CYS A 389 22.32 -14.23 5.33
CA CYS A 389 21.84 -15.00 6.48
C CYS A 389 22.93 -15.43 7.46
N ARG A 390 24.20 -15.41 7.05
CA ARG A 390 25.37 -15.66 7.92
C ARG A 390 25.95 -14.41 8.55
N GLY A 391 25.50 -13.22 8.11
CA GLY A 391 26.10 -11.96 8.50
C GLY A 391 27.41 -11.63 7.77
N ASP A 392 27.74 -12.37 6.71
CA ASP A 392 28.99 -12.26 5.94
C ASP A 392 28.84 -11.21 4.83
N PHE A 393 28.65 -9.96 5.21
CA PHE A 393 28.59 -8.84 4.27
C PHE A 393 29.15 -7.58 4.92
N THR A 394 29.48 -6.60 4.09
CA THR A 394 29.91 -5.27 4.54
C THR A 394 28.75 -4.28 4.44
N LEU A 395 28.63 -3.40 5.42
CA LEU A 395 27.65 -2.33 5.36
C LEU A 395 27.97 -1.38 4.21
N PRO A 396 26.97 -1.07 3.37
CA PRO A 396 27.20 -0.16 2.25
C PRO A 396 27.56 1.23 2.77
N SER A 397 28.60 1.81 2.19
CA SER A 397 28.98 3.20 2.38
C SER A 397 29.06 3.86 1.00
N TYR A 398 27.95 4.40 0.55
CA TYR A 398 27.93 5.17 -0.70
C TYR A 398 28.53 6.55 -0.44
N ARG A 399 29.75 6.79 -0.95
CA ARG A 399 30.31 8.14 -1.01
C ARG A 399 29.80 8.78 -2.29
N LYS A 400 29.02 9.83 -2.20
CA LYS A 400 28.77 10.71 -3.32
C LYS A 400 30.13 11.32 -3.72
N ASN A 401 30.75 10.80 -4.77
CA ASN A 401 31.90 11.46 -5.38
C ASN A 401 31.38 12.68 -6.15
N TRP A 402 31.27 13.82 -5.48
CA TRP A 402 30.91 15.10 -6.08
C TRP A 402 32.07 15.72 -6.89
N GLU A 403 33.20 15.03 -7.01
CA GLU A 403 34.41 15.55 -7.67
C GLU A 403 34.55 15.15 -9.16
N VAL A 404 33.54 14.59 -9.79
CA VAL A 404 33.54 14.42 -11.24
C VAL A 404 32.50 15.36 -11.81
N ALA A 405 32.92 16.63 -11.96
CA ALA A 405 32.30 17.55 -12.88
C ALA A 405 32.61 17.07 -14.29
N ASP A 406 31.74 16.26 -14.87
CA ASP A 406 31.70 16.07 -16.31
C ASP A 406 30.27 15.84 -16.75
N ASP A 407 29.78 16.71 -17.63
CA ASP A 407 28.44 16.87 -18.14
C ASP A 407 27.93 15.69 -19.00
N THR A 408 28.42 14.48 -18.79
CA THR A 408 27.92 13.29 -19.44
C THR A 408 27.11 12.46 -18.48
N TYR A 409 25.79 12.56 -18.58
CA TYR A 409 24.84 11.63 -18.01
C TYR A 409 25.07 10.24 -18.61
N SER A 410 26.00 9.48 -18.05
CA SER A 410 26.19 8.10 -18.45
C SER A 410 25.10 7.27 -17.73
N LEU A 411 24.18 6.70 -18.50
CA LEU A 411 23.32 5.62 -18.03
C LEU A 411 24.19 4.59 -17.29
N PRO A 412 23.78 4.13 -16.09
CA PRO A 412 24.51 3.11 -15.35
C PRO A 412 24.87 1.93 -16.25
N ALA A 413 26.06 1.36 -16.08
CA ALA A 413 26.55 0.26 -16.92
C ALA A 413 25.56 -0.92 -17.00
N HIS A 414 24.85 -1.18 -15.90
CA HIS A 414 23.78 -2.17 -15.82
C HIS A 414 22.60 -1.86 -16.77
N PHE A 415 22.22 -0.60 -16.94
CA PHE A 415 21.17 -0.21 -17.90
C PHE A 415 21.63 -0.43 -19.34
N LYS A 416 22.91 -0.18 -19.62
CA LYS A 416 23.51 -0.46 -20.94
C LYS A 416 23.54 -1.96 -21.24
N GLN A 417 23.79 -2.79 -20.22
CA GLN A 417 23.84 -4.23 -20.37
C GLN A 417 22.43 -4.80 -20.60
N VAL A 418 21.43 -4.42 -19.79
CA VAL A 418 20.02 -4.85 -19.95
C VAL A 418 19.48 -4.39 -21.31
N PHE A 419 19.79 -3.17 -21.74
CA PHE A 419 19.39 -2.68 -23.06
C PHE A 419 20.11 -3.42 -24.20
N SER A 420 21.39 -3.76 -24.04
CA SER A 420 22.12 -4.51 -25.08
C SER A 420 21.65 -5.97 -25.20
N GLU A 421 21.09 -6.55 -24.13
CA GLU A 421 20.51 -7.90 -24.15
C GLU A 421 19.06 -7.92 -24.68
N LEU A 422 18.32 -6.81 -24.54
CA LEU A 422 16.94 -6.64 -25.04
C LEU A 422 16.88 -6.15 -26.49
N ILE A 423 17.98 -5.63 -27.04
CA ILE A 423 18.03 -5.07 -28.38
C ILE A 423 18.70 -6.07 -29.31
N ALA A 424 17.98 -6.51 -30.32
CA ALA A 424 18.49 -7.34 -31.40
C ALA A 424 19.77 -6.74 -32.04
N PRO A 425 20.71 -7.58 -32.51
CA PRO A 425 21.95 -7.11 -33.10
C PRO A 425 21.71 -6.16 -34.29
N PRO A 426 22.66 -5.25 -34.58
CA PRO A 426 22.49 -4.14 -35.52
C PRO A 426 22.04 -4.48 -36.95
N ALA A 427 22.14 -5.72 -37.36
CA ALA A 427 21.71 -6.19 -38.68
C ALA A 427 20.16 -6.26 -38.87
N GLN A 428 19.38 -6.09 -37.79
CA GLN A 428 17.90 -6.06 -37.84
C GLN A 428 17.34 -4.63 -37.61
N LEU A 429 18.20 -3.63 -37.55
CA LEU A 429 17.83 -2.27 -37.16
C LEU A 429 17.08 -1.48 -38.25
N GLU A 430 17.21 -1.85 -39.53
CA GLU A 430 16.60 -1.10 -40.64
C GLU A 430 15.06 -1.23 -40.65
N GLU A 431 14.48 -2.30 -40.12
CA GLU A 431 13.03 -2.46 -40.02
C GLU A 431 12.40 -1.86 -38.73
N ASN A 432 13.24 -1.48 -37.75
CA ASN A 432 12.75 -1.06 -36.42
C ASN A 432 13.15 0.38 -36.02
N GLU A 433 13.57 1.23 -36.98
CA GLU A 433 13.95 2.62 -36.66
C GLU A 433 12.82 3.43 -36.02
N THR A 434 11.58 3.14 -36.35
CA THR A 434 10.38 3.75 -35.74
C THR A 434 10.23 3.36 -34.28
N TYR A 435 10.43 2.09 -33.96
CA TYR A 435 10.36 1.58 -32.58
C TYR A 435 11.49 2.15 -31.69
N TYR A 436 12.67 2.36 -32.26
CA TYR A 436 13.80 3.00 -31.60
C TYR A 436 13.56 4.48 -31.30
N ARG A 437 12.96 5.21 -32.22
CA ARG A 437 12.60 6.62 -32.02
C ARG A 437 11.53 6.76 -30.93
N GLU A 438 10.54 5.87 -30.90
CA GLU A 438 9.53 5.86 -29.85
C GLU A 438 10.08 5.45 -28.49
N ALA A 439 10.92 4.42 -28.39
CA ALA A 439 11.58 4.02 -27.16
C ALA A 439 12.56 5.08 -26.64
N THR A 440 13.31 5.73 -27.52
CA THR A 440 14.22 6.83 -27.16
C THR A 440 13.44 8.08 -26.77
N ALA A 441 12.32 8.37 -27.42
CA ALA A 441 11.44 9.47 -27.04
C ALA A 441 10.82 9.22 -25.64
N CYS A 442 10.37 7.99 -25.34
CA CYS A 442 9.90 7.63 -23.99
C CYS A 442 11.00 7.81 -22.92
N LEU A 443 12.25 7.49 -23.23
CA LEU A 443 13.38 7.67 -22.31
C LEU A 443 13.77 9.14 -22.12
N LEU A 444 13.68 9.95 -23.16
CA LEU A 444 13.95 11.40 -23.10
C LEU A 444 12.86 12.17 -22.36
N TYR A 445 11.60 11.70 -22.40
CA TYR A 445 10.48 12.31 -21.66
C TYR A 445 10.47 11.98 -20.16
N THR A 446 11.22 10.97 -19.70
CA THR A 446 11.27 10.58 -18.28
C THR A 446 12.43 11.20 -17.51
N SER A 447 13.32 11.95 -18.16
CA SER A 447 14.37 12.72 -17.50
C SER A 447 13.89 14.16 -17.32
N PRO A 448 13.80 14.69 -16.07
CA PRO A 448 13.59 16.12 -15.90
C PRO A 448 14.78 16.86 -16.53
N SER A 449 14.50 17.73 -17.48
CA SER A 449 15.50 18.65 -18.02
C SER A 449 16.04 19.51 -16.86
N PRO A 450 17.37 19.71 -16.74
CA PRO A 450 17.93 20.60 -15.72
C PRO A 450 17.70 22.09 -16.01
N ARG A 451 16.84 22.41 -16.96
CA ARG A 451 16.50 23.80 -17.32
C ARG A 451 15.01 23.86 -17.57
N ASP A 452 14.27 24.07 -16.49
CA ASP A 452 13.07 24.94 -16.41
C ASP A 452 12.63 25.00 -14.95
#